data_220e5fd994bf3d3615104e379485f65d
#
_entry.id   220e5fd994bf3d3615104e379485f65d
#
_cell.length_a   1.000
_cell.length_b   1.000
_cell.length_c   1.000
_cell.angle_alpha   90.00
_cell.angle_beta   90.00
_cell.angle_gamma   90.00
#
_symmetry.space_group_name_H-M   'P 1'
#
loop_
_entity.id
_entity.type
_entity.pdbx_description
1 polymer ?
#
loop_
_entity_poly.entity_id
_entity_poly.type
_entity_poly.pdbx_seq_one_letter_code
_entity_poly.pdbx_strand_id
1 'polypeptide(L)'
;LESFEMDFLRFKLQPNPKERLIPQQLLTLEVTDRALKKTNLREGQNVAVLVAMETELEIHRFRGRVNLAAQIEDSLEKSGISLGDEERNNLIAIAKDSLLEEVPINRFTSFIGNIMAARISSLWDFSGPAMTISAEENSVFRALEIAQMMLADKTVDAVVITAVDLAGSPEQVLLRKRKSPLNSGKAT
;
A
#
# COMPACT_ATOMS: atom_id res chain seq x y z
N LEU A 1 1.81 -4.83 -16.54
CA LEU A 1 0.36 -4.82 -16.41
C LEU A 1 -0.13 -3.40 -16.62
N GLU A 2 -0.80 -3.13 -17.73
CA GLU A 2 -1.28 -1.78 -18.04
C GLU A 2 -2.63 -1.49 -17.38
N SER A 3 -3.51 -2.50 -17.28
CA SER A 3 -4.80 -2.41 -16.62
C SER A 3 -5.29 -3.78 -16.16
N PHE A 4 -6.22 -3.81 -15.23
CA PHE A 4 -6.97 -5.00 -14.84
C PHE A 4 -8.40 -4.61 -14.44
N GLU A 5 -9.33 -5.51 -14.70
CA GLU A 5 -10.72 -5.37 -14.29
C GLU A 5 -10.91 -5.87 -12.87
N MET A 6 -11.78 -5.21 -12.12
CA MET A 6 -12.06 -5.56 -10.75
C MET A 6 -13.56 -5.47 -10.43
N ASP A 7 -14.07 -6.51 -9.79
CA ASP A 7 -15.43 -6.53 -9.26
C ASP A 7 -15.45 -5.88 -7.86
N PHE A 8 -15.78 -4.59 -7.81
CA PHE A 8 -15.86 -3.83 -6.56
C PHE A 8 -16.89 -4.38 -5.57
N LEU A 9 -18.01 -4.90 -6.08
CA LEU A 9 -19.07 -5.44 -5.23
C LEU A 9 -18.61 -6.72 -4.52
N ARG A 10 -17.91 -7.59 -5.25
CA ARG A 10 -17.34 -8.82 -4.70
C ARG A 10 -16.40 -8.55 -3.52
N PHE A 11 -15.57 -7.52 -3.63
CA PHE A 11 -14.61 -7.16 -2.59
C PHE A 11 -15.15 -6.16 -1.58
N LYS A 12 -16.46 -5.90 -1.59
CA LYS A 12 -17.13 -4.94 -0.69
C LYS A 12 -16.45 -3.58 -0.69
N LEU A 13 -15.99 -3.14 -1.86
CA LEU A 13 -15.34 -1.86 -2.05
C LEU A 13 -16.33 -0.84 -2.59
N GLN A 14 -16.24 0.40 -2.13
CA GLN A 14 -17.03 1.49 -2.68
C GLN A 14 -16.45 1.91 -4.03
N PRO A 15 -17.27 2.01 -5.10
CA PRO A 15 -16.80 2.45 -6.42
C PRO A 15 -16.62 3.98 -6.50
N ASN A 16 -16.18 4.61 -5.43
CA ASN A 16 -15.95 6.05 -5.38
C ASN A 16 -14.50 6.37 -5.78
N PRO A 17 -14.25 7.11 -6.88
CA PRO A 17 -12.91 7.46 -7.32
C PRO A 17 -12.09 8.20 -6.25
N LYS A 18 -12.74 8.97 -5.37
CA LYS A 18 -12.07 9.71 -4.29
C LYS A 18 -11.60 8.80 -3.14
N GLU A 19 -12.27 7.66 -2.94
CA GLU A 19 -11.95 6.68 -1.90
C GLU A 19 -11.17 5.48 -2.45
N ARG A 20 -10.64 5.60 -3.64
CA ARG A 20 -9.98 4.53 -4.37
C ARG A 20 -8.78 4.00 -3.58
N LEU A 21 -8.79 2.69 -3.36
CA LEU A 21 -7.62 2.00 -2.82
C LEU A 21 -6.43 2.10 -3.78
N ILE A 22 -5.23 2.02 -3.24
CA ILE A 22 -4.03 1.97 -4.07
C ILE A 22 -4.04 0.72 -4.97
N PRO A 23 -3.52 0.81 -6.20
CA PRO A 23 -3.53 -0.29 -7.17
C PRO A 23 -2.94 -1.60 -6.61
N GLN A 24 -1.92 -1.50 -5.76
CA GLN A 24 -1.29 -2.64 -5.11
C GLN A 24 -2.28 -3.44 -4.25
N GLN A 25 -3.15 -2.76 -3.49
CA GLN A 25 -4.20 -3.41 -2.73
C GLN A 25 -5.23 -4.10 -3.61
N LEU A 26 -5.68 -3.41 -4.64
CA LEU A 26 -6.67 -3.95 -5.57
C LEU A 26 -6.14 -5.22 -6.24
N LEU A 27 -4.91 -5.19 -6.72
CA LEU A 27 -4.30 -6.34 -7.36
C LEU A 27 -4.09 -7.51 -6.38
N THR A 28 -3.73 -7.22 -5.13
CA THR A 28 -3.58 -8.24 -4.08
C THR A 28 -4.90 -8.97 -3.82
N LEU A 29 -6.03 -8.25 -3.75
CA LEU A 29 -7.35 -8.86 -3.60
C LEU A 29 -7.68 -9.77 -4.78
N GLU A 30 -7.44 -9.30 -5.99
CA GLU A 30 -7.74 -10.05 -7.23
C GLU A 30 -6.92 -11.34 -7.33
N VAL A 31 -5.59 -11.28 -7.09
CA VAL A 31 -4.74 -12.47 -7.17
C VAL A 31 -5.07 -13.48 -6.06
N THR A 32 -5.42 -12.99 -4.87
CA THR A 32 -5.85 -13.83 -3.75
C THR A 32 -7.15 -14.55 -4.10
N ASP A 33 -8.14 -13.84 -4.64
CA ASP A 33 -9.41 -14.43 -5.06
C ASP A 33 -9.22 -15.53 -6.10
N ARG A 34 -8.39 -15.28 -7.10
CA ARG A 34 -8.07 -16.28 -8.12
C ARG A 34 -7.39 -17.53 -7.55
N ALA A 35 -6.52 -17.35 -6.56
CA ALA A 35 -5.87 -18.45 -5.89
C ALA A 35 -6.87 -19.26 -5.06
N LEU A 36 -7.68 -18.60 -4.25
CA LEU A 36 -8.67 -19.24 -3.35
C LEU A 36 -9.76 -19.99 -4.11
N LYS A 37 -10.19 -19.52 -5.27
CA LYS A 37 -11.13 -20.24 -6.14
C LYS A 37 -10.65 -21.63 -6.58
N LYS A 38 -9.34 -21.88 -6.48
CA LYS A 38 -8.74 -23.19 -6.81
C LYS A 38 -8.52 -24.06 -5.59
N THR A 39 -8.97 -23.64 -4.43
CA THR A 39 -8.82 -24.36 -3.15
C THR A 39 -10.16 -24.78 -2.60
N ASN A 40 -10.14 -25.67 -1.60
CA ASN A 40 -11.33 -26.06 -0.83
C ASN A 40 -11.38 -25.35 0.54
N LEU A 41 -10.70 -24.22 0.70
CA LEU A 41 -10.74 -23.44 1.93
C LEU A 41 -12.14 -22.86 2.15
N ARG A 42 -12.58 -22.87 3.41
CA ARG A 42 -13.93 -22.46 3.81
C ARG A 42 -13.87 -21.29 4.78
N GLU A 43 -14.95 -20.55 4.84
CA GLU A 43 -15.18 -19.52 5.87
C GLU A 43 -15.06 -20.15 7.28
N GLY A 44 -14.54 -19.39 8.23
CA GLY A 44 -14.32 -19.82 9.61
C GLY A 44 -13.10 -20.71 9.86
N GLN A 45 -12.41 -21.17 8.80
CA GLN A 45 -11.21 -21.99 8.98
C GLN A 45 -10.05 -21.20 9.59
N ASN A 46 -9.20 -21.92 10.31
CA ASN A 46 -7.98 -21.37 10.90
C ASN A 46 -6.88 -21.23 9.84
N VAL A 47 -7.05 -20.24 8.96
CA VAL A 47 -6.16 -19.94 7.85
C VAL A 47 -5.40 -18.64 8.14
N ALA A 48 -4.07 -18.70 8.15
CA ALA A 48 -3.26 -17.49 8.23
C ALA A 48 -3.20 -16.76 6.88
N VAL A 49 -3.15 -15.43 6.93
CA VAL A 49 -2.97 -14.59 5.75
C VAL A 49 -1.67 -13.79 5.88
N LEU A 50 -0.72 -14.08 5.01
CA LEU A 50 0.57 -13.40 4.95
C LEU A 50 0.67 -12.61 3.65
N VAL A 51 0.76 -11.29 3.76
CA VAL A 51 0.93 -10.40 2.61
C VAL A 51 2.39 -9.96 2.55
N ALA A 52 3.11 -10.43 1.55
CA ALA A 52 4.50 -10.05 1.31
C ALA A 52 4.52 -8.81 0.42
N MET A 53 4.82 -7.65 1.00
CA MET A 53 4.85 -6.38 0.27
C MET A 53 5.73 -5.34 0.96
N GLU A 54 6.27 -4.44 0.18
CA GLU A 54 6.89 -3.22 0.69
C GLU A 54 5.86 -2.14 0.95
N THR A 55 6.21 -1.19 1.81
CA THR A 55 5.41 0.01 2.02
C THR A 55 5.38 0.83 0.74
N GLU A 56 4.18 1.24 0.31
CA GLU A 56 4.02 2.14 -0.82
C GLU A 56 4.62 3.51 -0.49
N LEU A 57 5.64 3.90 -1.26
CA LEU A 57 6.39 5.12 -0.98
C LEU A 57 5.60 6.41 -1.27
N GLU A 58 4.50 6.33 -1.97
CA GLU A 58 3.59 7.47 -2.17
C GLU A 58 3.11 8.06 -0.82
N ILE A 59 3.12 7.27 0.27
CA ILE A 59 2.84 7.75 1.63
C ILE A 59 3.73 8.94 2.03
N HIS A 60 4.92 9.06 1.45
CA HIS A 60 5.81 10.18 1.71
C HIS A 60 5.27 11.52 1.21
N ARG A 61 4.41 11.52 0.20
CA ARG A 61 3.70 12.71 -0.26
C ARG A 61 2.74 13.23 0.79
N PHE A 62 2.10 12.34 1.55
CA PHE A 62 1.28 12.71 2.71
C PHE A 62 2.09 13.41 3.78
N ARG A 63 3.23 12.83 4.15
CA ARG A 63 4.12 13.47 5.12
C ARG A 63 4.61 14.82 4.61
N GLY A 64 4.95 14.90 3.34
CA GLY A 64 5.30 16.14 2.67
C GLY A 64 4.19 17.16 2.81
N ARG A 65 2.96 16.80 2.48
CA ARG A 65 1.79 17.69 2.60
C ARG A 65 1.57 18.20 4.03
N VAL A 66 1.70 17.34 5.03
CA VAL A 66 1.51 17.72 6.45
C VAL A 66 2.57 18.72 6.90
N ASN A 67 3.83 18.47 6.55
CA ASN A 67 4.97 19.28 7.00
C ASN A 67 5.22 20.54 6.16
N LEU A 68 4.58 20.63 4.98
CA LEU A 68 4.90 21.67 3.99
C LEU A 68 4.60 23.08 4.50
N ALA A 69 3.56 23.26 5.31
CA ALA A 69 3.24 24.56 5.91
C ALA A 69 4.43 25.10 6.73
N ALA A 70 4.90 24.30 7.67
CA ALA A 70 6.04 24.68 8.52
C ALA A 70 7.33 24.91 7.71
N GLN A 71 7.56 24.13 6.65
CA GLN A 71 8.71 24.31 5.76
C GLN A 71 8.63 25.60 4.96
N ILE A 72 7.44 25.98 4.50
CA ILE A 72 7.22 27.25 3.78
C ILE A 72 7.44 28.43 4.75
N GLU A 73 6.87 28.38 5.94
CA GLU A 73 7.02 29.41 6.96
C GLU A 73 8.50 29.62 7.34
N ASP A 74 9.23 28.55 7.62
CA ASP A 74 10.68 28.57 7.89
C ASP A 74 11.48 29.15 6.70
N SER A 75 11.10 28.79 5.47
CA SER A 75 11.76 29.30 4.26
C SER A 75 11.49 30.79 4.02
N LEU A 76 10.27 31.26 4.26
CA LEU A 76 9.92 32.67 4.17
C LEU A 76 10.70 33.49 5.19
N GLU A 77 10.75 33.04 6.45
CA GLU A 77 11.51 33.68 7.53
C GLU A 77 13.00 33.78 7.17
N LYS A 78 13.63 32.65 6.78
CA LYS A 78 15.05 32.61 6.37
C LYS A 78 15.38 33.49 5.17
N SER A 79 14.42 33.68 4.28
CA SER A 79 14.58 34.52 3.09
C SER A 79 14.25 35.98 3.32
N GLY A 80 13.79 36.33 4.53
CA GLY A 80 13.36 37.70 4.88
C GLY A 80 12.11 38.17 4.10
N ILE A 81 11.30 37.22 3.60
CA ILE A 81 10.07 37.50 2.86
C ILE A 81 8.90 37.56 3.83
N SER A 82 8.24 38.70 3.91
CA SER A 82 7.02 38.87 4.70
C SER A 82 5.81 38.92 3.79
N LEU A 83 4.89 37.96 3.97
CA LEU A 83 3.60 37.92 3.30
C LEU A 83 2.47 38.23 4.26
N GLY A 84 1.39 38.80 3.76
CA GLY A 84 0.15 38.92 4.51
C GLY A 84 -0.45 37.53 4.82
N ASP A 85 -1.32 37.48 5.83
CA ASP A 85 -1.91 36.19 6.26
C ASP A 85 -2.67 35.48 5.12
N GLU A 86 -3.40 36.22 4.29
CA GLU A 86 -4.14 35.68 3.15
C GLU A 86 -3.20 35.15 2.08
N GLU A 87 -2.15 35.90 1.71
CA GLU A 87 -1.16 35.47 0.71
C GLU A 87 -0.40 34.24 1.17
N ARG A 88 0.01 34.21 2.45
CA ARG A 88 0.69 33.07 3.06
C ARG A 88 -0.18 31.81 3.04
N ASN A 89 -1.43 31.93 3.48
CA ASN A 89 -2.36 30.80 3.48
C ASN A 89 -2.65 30.29 2.07
N ASN A 90 -2.80 31.18 1.11
CA ASN A 90 -2.98 30.81 -0.29
C ASN A 90 -1.75 30.10 -0.87
N LEU A 91 -0.55 30.61 -0.61
CA LEU A 91 0.71 29.97 -1.00
C LEU A 91 0.81 28.53 -0.43
N ILE A 92 0.52 28.37 0.86
CA ILE A 92 0.54 27.06 1.52
C ILE A 92 -0.49 26.12 0.91
N ALA A 93 -1.71 26.60 0.64
CA ALA A 93 -2.76 25.78 0.04
C ALA A 93 -2.37 25.31 -1.36
N ILE A 94 -1.92 26.21 -2.23
CA ILE A 94 -1.46 25.88 -3.59
C ILE A 94 -0.30 24.89 -3.54
N ALA A 95 0.68 25.12 -2.68
CA ALA A 95 1.83 24.22 -2.55
C ALA A 95 1.43 22.82 -2.07
N LYS A 96 0.53 22.73 -1.09
CA LYS A 96 -0.01 21.46 -0.61
C LYS A 96 -0.74 20.69 -1.72
N ASP A 97 -1.60 21.37 -2.47
CA ASP A 97 -2.41 20.74 -3.52
C ASP A 97 -1.60 20.36 -4.75
N SER A 98 -0.50 21.09 -5.03
CA SER A 98 0.44 20.69 -6.07
C SER A 98 1.25 19.43 -5.73
N LEU A 99 1.48 19.16 -4.44
CA LEU A 99 2.19 17.96 -3.99
C LEU A 99 1.27 16.73 -3.98
N LEU A 100 0.10 16.87 -3.40
CA LEU A 100 -0.92 15.83 -3.31
C LEU A 100 -2.26 16.50 -3.01
N GLU A 101 -3.30 16.19 -3.79
CA GLU A 101 -4.67 16.61 -3.48
C GLU A 101 -5.09 16.18 -2.08
N GLU A 102 -6.05 16.88 -1.50
CA GLU A 102 -6.63 16.50 -0.22
C GLU A 102 -7.17 15.08 -0.28
N VAL A 103 -6.73 14.24 0.65
CA VAL A 103 -6.99 12.82 0.61
C VAL A 103 -7.97 12.45 1.70
N PRO A 104 -9.09 11.80 1.36
CA PRO A 104 -10.03 11.29 2.34
C PRO A 104 -9.38 10.21 3.23
N ILE A 105 -9.87 10.10 4.46
CA ILE A 105 -9.35 9.18 5.49
C ILE A 105 -9.23 7.74 4.95
N ASN A 106 -10.19 7.29 4.17
CA ASN A 106 -10.19 5.92 3.62
C ASN A 106 -9.00 5.69 2.65
N ARG A 107 -8.60 6.69 1.89
CA ARG A 107 -7.41 6.58 1.04
C ARG A 107 -6.13 6.57 1.88
N PHE A 108 -6.08 7.35 2.96
CA PHE A 108 -4.95 7.33 3.88
C PHE A 108 -4.76 5.95 4.51
N THR A 109 -5.84 5.30 4.96
CA THR A 109 -5.78 3.96 5.56
C THR A 109 -5.27 2.91 4.57
N SER A 110 -5.41 3.15 3.26
CA SER A 110 -4.91 2.24 2.23
C SER A 110 -3.38 2.14 2.20
N PHE A 111 -2.65 3.09 2.78
CA PHE A 111 -1.19 3.03 2.93
C PHE A 111 -0.72 2.28 4.19
N ILE A 112 -1.64 1.87 5.05
CA ILE A 112 -1.30 1.08 6.23
C ILE A 112 -1.13 -0.38 5.80
N GLY A 113 0.12 -0.87 5.80
CA GLY A 113 0.47 -2.16 5.24
C GLY A 113 -0.38 -3.32 5.77
N ASN A 114 -0.61 -3.40 7.09
CA ASN A 114 -1.33 -4.53 7.69
C ASN A 114 -2.84 -4.56 7.38
N ILE A 115 -3.42 -3.46 6.93
CA ILE A 115 -4.85 -3.42 6.54
C ILE A 115 -5.14 -4.40 5.40
N MET A 116 -4.17 -4.66 4.52
CA MET A 116 -4.34 -5.61 3.43
C MET A 116 -4.56 -7.03 3.92
N ALA A 117 -3.69 -7.49 4.81
CA ALA A 117 -3.80 -8.83 5.38
C ALA A 117 -5.12 -8.99 6.17
N ALA A 118 -5.47 -8.00 7.00
CA ALA A 118 -6.71 -7.99 7.75
C ALA A 118 -7.95 -7.96 6.84
N ARG A 119 -7.91 -7.20 5.74
CA ARG A 119 -9.01 -7.15 4.77
C ARG A 119 -9.23 -8.48 4.07
N ILE A 120 -8.16 -9.16 3.65
CA ILE A 120 -8.25 -10.49 3.07
C ILE A 120 -8.85 -11.45 4.09
N SER A 121 -8.30 -11.51 5.30
CA SER A 121 -8.85 -12.38 6.37
C SER A 121 -10.34 -12.14 6.61
N SER A 122 -10.76 -10.87 6.68
CA SER A 122 -12.16 -10.51 6.89
C SER A 122 -13.08 -10.82 5.69
N LEU A 123 -12.58 -10.70 4.45
CA LEU A 123 -13.40 -10.98 3.26
C LEU A 123 -13.77 -12.46 3.10
N TRP A 124 -12.86 -13.35 3.49
CA TRP A 124 -13.04 -14.80 3.43
C TRP A 124 -13.32 -15.44 4.78
N ASP A 125 -13.54 -14.60 5.82
CA ASP A 125 -13.84 -15.03 7.19
C ASP A 125 -12.83 -16.05 7.74
N PHE A 126 -11.54 -15.82 7.52
CA PHE A 126 -10.49 -16.65 8.07
C PHE A 126 -10.19 -16.27 9.52
N SER A 127 -10.07 -17.27 10.41
CA SER A 127 -9.86 -17.08 11.84
C SER A 127 -8.40 -17.09 12.29
N GLY A 128 -7.47 -17.39 11.38
CA GLY A 128 -6.03 -17.40 11.65
C GLY A 128 -5.41 -16.00 11.66
N PRO A 129 -4.12 -15.91 12.03
CA PRO A 129 -3.39 -14.64 12.04
C PRO A 129 -3.32 -13.98 10.65
N ALA A 130 -3.42 -12.67 10.62
CA ALA A 130 -3.30 -11.88 9.40
C ALA A 130 -2.23 -10.80 9.57
N MET A 131 -1.16 -10.84 8.76
CA MET A 131 -0.05 -9.90 8.86
C MET A 131 0.62 -9.61 7.54
N THR A 132 1.21 -8.43 7.45
CA THR A 132 2.06 -8.03 6.32
C THR A 132 3.53 -8.22 6.67
N ILE A 133 4.26 -8.83 5.76
CA ILE A 133 5.70 -9.09 5.87
C ILE A 133 6.42 -8.13 4.92
N SER A 134 7.26 -7.29 5.48
CA SER A 134 8.08 -6.35 4.71
C SER A 134 9.55 -6.58 5.02
N ALA A 135 10.29 -7.08 4.04
CA ALA A 135 11.71 -7.41 4.12
C ALA A 135 12.39 -7.17 2.76
N GLU A 136 12.04 -6.08 2.10
CA GLU A 136 12.50 -5.71 0.76
C GLU A 136 12.31 -6.88 -0.23
N GLU A 137 13.30 -7.18 -1.06
CA GLU A 137 13.25 -8.26 -2.04
C GLU A 137 13.06 -9.66 -1.41
N ASN A 138 13.30 -9.78 -0.09
CA ASN A 138 13.17 -11.04 0.64
C ASN A 138 11.77 -11.27 1.25
N SER A 139 10.81 -10.34 1.05
CA SER A 139 9.50 -10.40 1.71
C SER A 139 8.77 -11.72 1.47
N VAL A 140 8.80 -12.25 0.25
CA VAL A 140 8.16 -13.54 -0.09
C VAL A 140 8.85 -14.71 0.61
N PHE A 141 10.17 -14.73 0.63
CA PHE A 141 10.94 -15.80 1.28
C PHE A 141 10.68 -15.81 2.79
N ARG A 142 10.62 -14.63 3.41
CA ARG A 142 10.27 -14.52 4.84
C ARG A 142 8.83 -14.97 5.12
N ALA A 143 7.89 -14.65 4.25
CA ALA A 143 6.53 -15.13 4.38
C ALA A 143 6.45 -16.66 4.27
N LEU A 144 7.23 -17.27 3.36
CA LEU A 144 7.32 -18.73 3.23
C LEU A 144 7.93 -19.40 4.47
N GLU A 145 9.00 -18.84 5.04
CA GLU A 145 9.61 -19.32 6.28
C GLU A 145 8.60 -19.31 7.44
N ILE A 146 7.88 -18.18 7.61
CA ILE A 146 6.86 -18.05 8.66
C ILE A 146 5.72 -19.04 8.43
N ALA A 147 5.25 -19.19 7.19
CA ALA A 147 4.21 -20.17 6.85
C ALA A 147 4.64 -21.61 7.18
N GLN A 148 5.89 -21.97 6.86
CA GLN A 148 6.45 -23.27 7.18
C GLN A 148 6.47 -23.53 8.70
N MET A 149 6.86 -22.55 9.48
CA MET A 149 6.84 -22.64 10.95
C MET A 149 5.42 -22.83 11.47
N MET A 150 4.45 -22.00 11.03
CA MET A 150 3.05 -22.08 11.45
C MET A 150 2.43 -23.43 11.13
N LEU A 151 2.71 -24.00 9.97
CA LEU A 151 2.20 -25.30 9.57
C LEU A 151 2.89 -26.44 10.33
N ALA A 152 4.20 -26.36 10.58
CA ALA A 152 4.93 -27.36 11.34
C ALA A 152 4.46 -27.43 12.79
N ASP A 153 4.22 -26.29 13.41
CA ASP A 153 3.71 -26.18 14.78
C ASP A 153 2.20 -26.43 14.89
N LYS A 154 1.53 -26.67 13.76
CA LYS A 154 0.07 -26.87 13.67
C LYS A 154 -0.74 -25.75 14.31
N THR A 155 -0.22 -24.53 14.26
CA THR A 155 -0.93 -23.34 14.77
C THR A 155 -2.04 -22.89 13.82
N VAL A 156 -1.97 -23.30 12.55
CA VAL A 156 -2.98 -23.03 11.53
C VAL A 156 -3.18 -24.24 10.62
N ASP A 157 -4.35 -24.33 9.99
CA ASP A 157 -4.69 -25.40 9.05
C ASP A 157 -4.11 -25.17 7.66
N ALA A 158 -4.02 -23.90 7.27
CA ALA A 158 -3.47 -23.47 5.99
C ALA A 158 -2.91 -22.06 6.09
N VAL A 159 -2.10 -21.68 5.11
CA VAL A 159 -1.56 -20.32 4.98
C VAL A 159 -1.80 -19.82 3.56
N VAL A 160 -2.42 -18.67 3.45
CA VAL A 160 -2.51 -17.90 2.20
C VAL A 160 -1.35 -16.91 2.17
N ILE A 161 -0.48 -17.04 1.18
CA ILE A 161 0.59 -16.08 0.93
C ILE A 161 0.25 -15.35 -0.35
N THR A 162 0.22 -14.03 -0.28
CA THR A 162 0.05 -13.18 -1.47
C THR A 162 1.17 -12.16 -1.53
N ALA A 163 1.65 -11.90 -2.73
CA ALA A 163 2.71 -10.93 -2.99
C ALA A 163 2.38 -10.12 -4.24
N VAL A 164 2.55 -8.83 -4.14
CA VAL A 164 2.40 -7.90 -5.26
C VAL A 164 3.53 -6.88 -5.21
N ASP A 165 4.24 -6.73 -6.30
CA ASP A 165 5.22 -5.69 -6.51
C ASP A 165 4.76 -4.80 -7.67
N LEU A 166 4.24 -3.63 -7.32
CA LEU A 166 3.93 -2.58 -8.25
C LEU A 166 4.90 -1.42 -8.01
N ALA A 167 6.03 -1.45 -8.70
CA ALA A 167 7.01 -0.36 -8.70
C ALA A 167 6.48 0.87 -9.46
N GLY A 168 5.28 1.33 -9.12
CA GLY A 168 4.54 2.31 -9.89
C GLY A 168 4.76 3.76 -9.48
N SER A 169 5.20 4.02 -8.24
CA SER A 169 5.41 5.40 -7.82
C SER A 169 6.77 5.93 -8.28
N PRO A 170 6.87 7.24 -8.66
CA PRO A 170 8.15 7.86 -8.97
C PRO A 170 9.18 7.71 -7.85
N GLU A 171 8.73 7.72 -6.60
CA GLU A 171 9.57 7.55 -5.43
C GLU A 171 10.24 6.17 -5.40
N GLN A 172 9.50 5.11 -5.70
CA GLN A 172 10.05 3.75 -5.80
C GLN A 172 11.02 3.61 -6.95
N VAL A 173 10.68 4.15 -8.12
CA VAL A 173 11.56 4.14 -9.29
C VAL A 173 12.88 4.85 -8.98
N LEU A 174 12.84 6.01 -8.33
CA LEU A 174 14.03 6.76 -7.94
C LEU A 174 14.87 6.02 -6.90
N LEU A 175 14.22 5.39 -5.90
CA LEU A 175 14.91 4.60 -4.87
C LEU A 175 15.60 3.38 -5.49
N ARG A 176 14.91 2.63 -6.33
CA ARG A 176 15.48 1.48 -7.04
C ARG A 176 16.66 1.88 -7.93
N LYS A 177 16.54 2.99 -8.66
CA LYS A 177 17.63 3.52 -9.49
C LYS A 177 18.88 3.84 -8.68
N ARG A 178 18.75 4.29 -7.42
CA ARG A 178 19.89 4.52 -6.52
C ARG A 178 20.57 3.25 -6.06
N LYS A 179 19.78 2.18 -5.81
CA LYS A 179 20.28 0.87 -5.37
C LYS A 179 20.89 0.07 -6.54
N SER A 180 20.29 0.14 -7.71
CA SER A 180 20.73 -0.57 -8.91
C SER A 180 20.36 0.23 -10.16
N PRO A 181 21.29 0.45 -11.12
CA PRO A 181 20.98 1.14 -12.36
C PRO A 181 19.84 0.42 -13.08
N LEU A 182 18.74 1.16 -13.34
CA LEU A 182 17.65 0.64 -14.15
C LEU A 182 18.13 0.52 -15.59
N ASN A 183 17.92 -0.63 -16.21
CA ASN A 183 18.17 -0.82 -17.62
C ASN A 183 17.33 0.16 -18.45
N SER A 184 17.99 0.82 -19.41
CA SER A 184 17.35 1.77 -20.30
C SER A 184 16.29 1.08 -21.17
N GLY A 185 15.05 0.99 -20.70
CA GLY A 185 13.88 0.78 -21.55
C GLY A 185 13.65 -0.61 -22.14
N LYS A 186 14.31 -1.66 -21.66
CA LYS A 186 13.93 -3.04 -21.99
C LYS A 186 13.31 -3.69 -20.76
N ALA A 187 12.03 -4.05 -20.86
CA ALA A 187 11.41 -4.93 -19.91
C ALA A 187 12.19 -6.26 -19.87
N THR A 188 12.63 -6.65 -18.69
CA THR A 188 13.13 -7.99 -18.40
C THR A 188 11.97 -8.88 -18.02
#